data_fa8b27b01134c687a7d9d6f267b9ba9b
#
_entry.id   fa8b27b01134c687a7d9d6f267b9ba9b
#
_cell.length_a   1.000
_cell.length_b   1.000
_cell.length_c   1.000
_cell.angle_alpha   90.00
_cell.angle_beta   90.00
_cell.angle_gamma   90.00
#
_symmetry.space_group_name_H-M   'P 1'
#
loop_
_entity.id
_entity.type
_entity.pdbx_description
1 polymer ?
#
loop_
_entity_poly.entity_id
_entity_poly.type
_entity_poly.pdbx_seq_one_letter_code
_entity_poly.pdbx_strand_id
1 'polypeptide(L)'
;VVAIDLGTSGPRVAVVDSEGAILGAHSESVGFSFVGEHGAEQDPEEVWRATRSAVARAVAASGVAPERILALLCDSQYSSVVPVAESGEPVGPLFLYLDQRGAPLARRLLKRHPELWDRWLALHGRPCTGSGEDSLSKMLYVQEERPEIFEKTHCFLEPMDYVSARFTGRCAANQCTIEMMLLGDNRYFDTRFYSDELVAATGIDPSRLPELVPVGAVLGPVQASVAAETGLSPRTRVIAAVNDTQALAMGTGSYRGTHLGLSIGTTLVPVTFVDRLDRQRDRLFPLDFSNLFLPQPAPLASPKGHHLVMAELGLAGKALDQLLREVIYARDRLADHRTEEPYAQLEQAVAQVPAGSDGVLFLPWLSGSWMPAGDDAARGGYLNLSLKTTRQHLLRATLEGVAYQLRWALPRLEAFVGHSCESFYFGGGGARSPAWTQILADVCDTPVRQMAEPQYTLCRGAAMLAFHRLGELGLDDFDAWLRFQHTCEPHPEHRAVYAALSEQFVKAHEMLKPFFHALNG
;
A
#
# COMPACT_ATOMS: atom_id res chain seq x y z
N VAL A 1 -3.06 8.69 20.78
CA VAL A 1 -2.66 7.44 20.14
C VAL A 1 -1.37 7.64 19.37
N VAL A 2 -0.46 6.64 19.40
CA VAL A 2 0.69 6.57 18.48
C VAL A 2 0.29 5.71 17.29
N ALA A 3 0.42 6.25 16.09
CA ALA A 3 0.21 5.55 14.84
C ALA A 3 1.54 5.39 14.12
N ILE A 4 1.82 4.18 13.64
CA ILE A 4 3.04 3.80 12.92
C ILE A 4 2.64 3.37 11.52
N ASP A 5 3.11 4.08 10.50
CA ASP A 5 3.05 3.71 9.07
C ASP A 5 4.44 3.21 8.67
N LEU A 6 4.59 1.89 8.56
CA LEU A 6 5.84 1.25 8.20
C LEU A 6 5.87 0.95 6.70
N GLY A 7 6.35 1.90 5.91
CA GLY A 7 6.63 1.69 4.48
C GLY A 7 7.96 1.00 4.23
N THR A 8 8.21 0.60 2.98
CA THR A 8 9.48 -0.05 2.55
C THR A 8 10.71 0.82 2.83
N SER A 9 10.57 2.14 2.76
CA SER A 9 11.68 3.08 3.03
C SER A 9 11.88 3.41 4.50
N GLY A 10 11.08 2.84 5.40
CA GLY A 10 11.15 3.01 6.85
C GLY A 10 9.87 3.55 7.49
N PRO A 11 9.85 3.59 8.83
CA PRO A 11 8.67 3.99 9.60
C PRO A 11 8.44 5.50 9.56
N ARG A 12 7.16 5.86 9.46
CA ARG A 12 6.62 7.18 9.74
C ARG A 12 5.70 7.07 10.94
N VAL A 13 5.97 7.85 11.97
CA VAL A 13 5.25 7.78 13.23
C VAL A 13 4.59 9.13 13.52
N ALA A 14 3.34 9.09 13.98
CA ALA A 14 2.62 10.26 14.44
C ALA A 14 1.94 10.01 15.78
N VAL A 15 1.95 11.01 16.65
CA VAL A 15 1.10 11.08 17.84
C VAL A 15 -0.14 11.88 17.45
N VAL A 16 -1.28 11.22 17.52
CA VAL A 16 -2.58 11.76 17.05
C VAL A 16 -3.51 11.90 18.24
N ASP A 17 -4.20 13.03 18.37
CA ASP A 17 -5.20 13.26 19.41
C ASP A 17 -6.59 12.74 19.00
N SER A 18 -7.58 12.87 19.93
CA SER A 18 -8.97 12.45 19.71
C SER A 18 -9.73 13.28 18.67
N GLU A 19 -9.13 14.36 18.18
CA GLU A 19 -9.70 15.20 17.12
C GLU A 19 -9.00 15.01 15.76
N GLY A 20 -8.05 14.07 15.69
CA GLY A 20 -7.28 13.77 14.48
C GLY A 20 -6.13 14.76 14.18
N ALA A 21 -5.75 15.61 15.15
CA ALA A 21 -4.61 16.50 14.98
C ALA A 21 -3.30 15.75 15.26
N ILE A 22 -2.26 16.06 14.47
CA ILE A 22 -0.91 15.54 14.64
C ILE A 22 -0.20 16.40 15.68
N LEU A 23 0.05 15.87 16.86
CA LEU A 23 0.72 16.57 17.97
C LEU A 23 2.25 16.47 17.88
N GLY A 24 2.76 15.41 17.29
CA GLY A 24 4.18 15.19 17.06
C GLY A 24 4.39 14.09 16.05
N ALA A 25 5.44 14.18 15.26
CA ALA A 25 5.73 13.16 14.26
C ALA A 25 7.23 13.05 14.00
N HIS A 26 7.65 11.87 13.56
CA HIS A 26 9.01 11.62 13.11
C HIS A 26 9.05 10.48 12.10
N SER A 27 10.08 10.46 11.25
CA SER A 27 10.32 9.38 10.28
C SER A 27 11.79 8.99 10.32
N GLU A 28 12.05 7.70 10.16
CA GLU A 28 13.39 7.15 10.00
C GLU A 28 13.48 6.42 8.67
N SER A 29 14.69 6.30 8.12
CA SER A 29 14.92 5.56 6.89
C SER A 29 15.50 4.19 7.18
N VAL A 30 15.06 3.19 6.42
CA VAL A 30 15.59 1.83 6.44
C VAL A 30 15.94 1.43 5.00
N GLY A 31 17.08 0.77 4.84
CA GLY A 31 17.50 0.23 3.56
C GLY A 31 16.86 -1.13 3.25
N PHE A 32 16.99 -1.58 2.02
CA PHE A 32 16.75 -2.96 1.63
C PHE A 32 17.79 -3.41 0.61
N SER A 33 17.97 -4.71 0.45
CA SER A 33 18.97 -5.30 -0.45
C SER A 33 18.31 -6.28 -1.40
N PHE A 34 18.73 -6.26 -2.67
CA PHE A 34 18.46 -7.35 -3.58
C PHE A 34 19.46 -8.49 -3.34
N VAL A 35 18.97 -9.72 -3.27
CA VAL A 35 19.74 -10.93 -3.00
C VAL A 35 19.64 -11.87 -4.21
N GLY A 36 20.71 -12.00 -4.98
CA GLY A 36 20.66 -12.71 -6.25
C GLY A 36 19.73 -12.01 -7.26
N GLU A 37 19.11 -12.80 -8.12
CA GLU A 37 18.24 -12.30 -9.19
C GLU A 37 16.81 -12.00 -8.71
N HIS A 38 16.30 -12.77 -7.73
CA HIS A 38 14.88 -12.77 -7.34
C HIS A 38 14.64 -12.48 -5.86
N GLY A 39 15.69 -12.27 -5.06
CA GLY A 39 15.56 -11.99 -3.63
C GLY A 39 15.49 -10.50 -3.34
N ALA A 40 14.66 -10.12 -2.35
CA ALA A 40 14.59 -8.76 -1.80
C ALA A 40 14.37 -8.84 -0.29
N GLU A 41 15.31 -8.30 0.48
CA GLU A 41 15.35 -8.46 1.95
C GLU A 41 15.61 -7.14 2.66
N GLN A 42 15.06 -7.05 3.90
CA GLN A 42 15.45 -6.04 4.89
C GLN A 42 15.98 -6.73 6.15
N ASP A 43 16.83 -6.03 6.89
CA ASP A 43 17.19 -6.43 8.26
C ASP A 43 16.05 -6.07 9.22
N PRO A 44 15.32 -7.07 9.78
CA PRO A 44 14.20 -6.80 10.69
C PRO A 44 14.64 -6.11 11.98
N GLU A 45 15.89 -6.27 12.43
CA GLU A 45 16.41 -5.54 13.59
C GLU A 45 16.69 -4.07 13.25
N GLU A 46 17.10 -3.75 12.03
CA GLU A 46 17.19 -2.37 11.56
C GLU A 46 15.80 -1.72 11.52
N VAL A 47 14.80 -2.42 10.97
CA VAL A 47 13.39 -1.98 10.95
C VAL A 47 12.89 -1.71 12.37
N TRP A 48 13.14 -2.63 13.31
CA TRP A 48 12.73 -2.48 14.71
C TRP A 48 13.42 -1.30 15.39
N ARG A 49 14.74 -1.15 15.21
CA ARG A 49 15.51 -0.04 15.78
C ARG A 49 15.03 1.31 15.25
N ALA A 50 14.81 1.43 13.93
CA ALA A 50 14.27 2.64 13.30
C ALA A 50 12.86 2.96 13.83
N THR A 51 12.01 1.93 13.99
CA THR A 51 10.65 2.09 14.54
C THR A 51 10.67 2.63 15.96
N ARG A 52 11.49 2.04 16.85
CA ARG A 52 11.65 2.54 18.25
C ARG A 52 12.16 3.99 18.28
N SER A 53 13.16 4.30 17.46
CA SER A 53 13.70 5.66 17.35
C SER A 53 12.64 6.65 16.90
N ALA A 54 11.88 6.31 15.86
CA ALA A 54 10.82 7.17 15.35
C ALA A 54 9.70 7.38 16.38
N VAL A 55 9.30 6.31 17.11
CA VAL A 55 8.30 6.41 18.19
C VAL A 55 8.81 7.34 19.30
N ALA A 56 10.04 7.12 19.79
CA ALA A 56 10.62 7.94 20.86
C ALA A 56 10.64 9.43 20.49
N ARG A 57 11.07 9.74 19.25
CA ARG A 57 11.15 11.13 18.78
C ARG A 57 9.77 11.75 18.54
N ALA A 58 8.81 11.01 17.99
CA ALA A 58 7.44 11.48 17.80
C ALA A 58 6.76 11.75 19.16
N VAL A 59 6.92 10.86 20.13
CA VAL A 59 6.41 11.04 21.51
C VAL A 59 7.03 12.27 22.16
N ALA A 60 8.35 12.43 22.11
CA ALA A 60 9.04 13.59 22.64
C ALA A 60 8.58 14.90 21.97
N ALA A 61 8.46 14.90 20.64
CA ALA A 61 8.01 16.06 19.88
C ALA A 61 6.55 16.47 20.18
N SER A 62 5.70 15.50 20.58
CA SER A 62 4.29 15.77 20.89
C SER A 62 4.07 16.53 22.19
N GLY A 63 5.01 16.46 23.12
CA GLY A 63 4.85 17.03 24.48
C GLY A 63 3.75 16.36 25.31
N VAL A 64 3.16 15.26 24.84
CA VAL A 64 2.10 14.53 25.56
C VAL A 64 2.70 13.68 26.67
N ALA A 65 2.14 13.77 27.87
CA ALA A 65 2.58 12.91 28.98
C ALA A 65 2.35 11.42 28.63
N PRO A 66 3.30 10.53 28.91
CA PRO A 66 3.22 9.09 28.54
C PRO A 66 1.91 8.41 28.98
N GLU A 67 1.37 8.79 30.13
CA GLU A 67 0.15 8.24 30.71
C GLU A 67 -1.12 8.60 29.94
N ARG A 68 -1.06 9.65 29.11
CA ARG A 68 -2.14 10.12 28.24
C ARG A 68 -2.12 9.45 26.86
N ILE A 69 -1.08 8.68 26.54
CA ILE A 69 -0.99 7.92 25.29
C ILE A 69 -1.72 6.59 25.51
N LEU A 70 -2.96 6.52 25.02
CA LEU A 70 -3.87 5.41 25.29
C LEU A 70 -3.47 4.11 24.59
N ALA A 71 -3.00 4.23 23.35
CA ALA A 71 -2.66 3.06 22.54
C ALA A 71 -1.61 3.35 21.46
N LEU A 72 -1.14 2.25 20.86
CA LEU A 72 -0.31 2.20 19.68
C LEU A 72 -0.96 1.26 18.66
N LEU A 73 -0.96 1.63 17.38
CA LEU A 73 -1.35 0.79 16.25
C LEU A 73 -0.34 0.96 15.12
N CYS A 74 0.09 -0.15 14.55
CA CYS A 74 0.97 -0.19 13.39
C CYS A 74 0.18 -0.57 12.14
N ASP A 75 0.36 0.18 11.06
CA ASP A 75 0.10 -0.28 9.71
C ASP A 75 1.42 -0.43 8.95
N SER A 76 1.45 -1.26 7.92
CA SER A 76 2.65 -1.41 7.09
C SER A 76 2.35 -1.85 5.67
N GLN A 77 3.36 -1.72 4.82
CA GLN A 77 3.44 -2.49 3.59
C GLN A 77 3.30 -3.97 3.93
N TYR A 78 2.68 -4.75 3.07
CA TYR A 78 2.31 -6.15 3.32
C TYR A 78 2.81 -7.07 2.19
N SER A 79 2.34 -8.31 2.12
CA SER A 79 2.91 -9.34 1.23
C SER A 79 4.37 -9.67 1.57
N SER A 80 4.74 -9.53 2.81
CA SER A 80 6.10 -9.68 3.32
C SER A 80 6.11 -10.64 4.50
N VAL A 81 7.24 -11.26 4.82
CA VAL A 81 7.30 -12.27 5.88
C VAL A 81 8.54 -12.07 6.75
N VAL A 82 8.33 -12.07 8.05
CA VAL A 82 9.37 -12.13 9.08
C VAL A 82 9.22 -13.45 9.82
N PRO A 83 10.16 -14.41 9.69
CA PRO A 83 10.20 -15.59 10.54
C PRO A 83 10.70 -15.19 11.94
N VAL A 84 9.94 -15.52 12.99
CA VAL A 84 10.27 -15.13 14.37
C VAL A 84 10.32 -16.34 15.29
N ALA A 85 11.15 -16.24 16.36
CA ALA A 85 11.16 -17.14 17.49
C ALA A 85 9.94 -16.90 18.40
N GLU A 86 9.72 -17.76 19.39
CA GLU A 86 8.65 -17.62 20.40
C GLU A 86 8.75 -16.28 21.18
N SER A 87 9.94 -15.74 21.34
CA SER A 87 10.19 -14.42 21.94
C SER A 87 9.73 -13.23 21.09
N GLY A 88 9.35 -13.46 19.83
CA GLY A 88 9.08 -12.42 18.83
C GLY A 88 10.34 -11.85 18.17
N GLU A 89 11.53 -12.35 18.52
CA GLU A 89 12.77 -11.96 17.85
C GLU A 89 12.91 -12.61 16.47
N PRO A 90 13.46 -11.92 15.47
CA PRO A 90 13.60 -12.49 14.14
C PRO A 90 14.66 -13.59 14.12
N VAL A 91 14.41 -14.65 13.36
CA VAL A 91 15.35 -15.76 13.14
C VAL A 91 15.84 -15.81 11.68
N GLY A 92 15.41 -14.89 10.86
CA GLY A 92 15.80 -14.70 9.47
C GLY A 92 15.53 -13.27 9.00
N PRO A 93 15.79 -12.96 7.73
CA PRO A 93 15.51 -11.64 7.16
C PRO A 93 13.99 -11.40 7.05
N LEU A 94 13.61 -10.12 6.91
CA LEU A 94 12.31 -9.72 6.42
C LEU A 94 12.32 -9.90 4.89
N PHE A 95 11.57 -10.89 4.39
CA PHE A 95 11.35 -11.13 2.97
C PHE A 95 10.31 -10.14 2.46
N LEU A 96 10.71 -9.21 1.61
CA LEU A 96 9.84 -8.15 1.10
C LEU A 96 8.82 -8.67 0.07
N TYR A 97 7.76 -7.91 -0.17
CA TYR A 97 6.80 -8.17 -1.24
C TYR A 97 7.45 -8.29 -2.63
N LEU A 98 8.63 -7.69 -2.84
CA LEU A 98 9.44 -7.80 -4.07
C LEU A 98 10.16 -9.14 -4.19
N ASP A 99 10.23 -9.95 -3.13
CA ASP A 99 10.93 -11.23 -3.14
C ASP A 99 10.13 -12.29 -3.88
N GLN A 100 10.72 -12.83 -4.93
CA GLN A 100 10.09 -13.82 -5.82
C GLN A 100 10.73 -15.21 -5.75
N ARG A 101 11.63 -15.47 -4.79
CA ARG A 101 12.31 -16.77 -4.66
C ARG A 101 11.33 -17.93 -4.42
N GLY A 102 10.15 -17.65 -3.87
CA GLY A 102 9.07 -18.63 -3.72
C GLY A 102 8.30 -18.97 -4.99
N ALA A 103 8.49 -18.23 -6.09
CA ALA A 103 7.73 -18.42 -7.34
C ALA A 103 7.79 -19.86 -7.92
N PRO A 104 8.94 -20.56 -7.95
CA PRO A 104 8.96 -21.94 -8.43
C PRO A 104 8.10 -22.88 -7.59
N LEU A 105 8.03 -22.65 -6.28
CA LEU A 105 7.24 -23.46 -5.34
C LEU A 105 5.75 -23.19 -5.51
N ALA A 106 5.38 -21.93 -5.64
CA ALA A 106 4.00 -21.51 -5.91
C ALA A 106 3.49 -22.09 -7.23
N ARG A 107 4.28 -22.02 -8.31
CA ARG A 107 3.92 -22.65 -9.60
C ARG A 107 3.82 -24.18 -9.50
N ARG A 108 4.67 -24.82 -8.71
CA ARG A 108 4.58 -26.27 -8.43
C ARG A 108 3.30 -26.62 -7.69
N LEU A 109 2.92 -25.81 -6.68
CA LEU A 109 1.66 -25.93 -5.95
C LEU A 109 0.46 -25.85 -6.88
N LEU A 110 0.37 -24.80 -7.70
CA LEU A 110 -0.72 -24.59 -8.66
C LEU A 110 -0.82 -25.73 -9.69
N LYS A 111 0.31 -26.26 -10.14
CA LYS A 111 0.32 -27.41 -11.05
C LYS A 111 -0.18 -28.69 -10.38
N ARG A 112 0.11 -28.89 -9.09
CA ARG A 112 -0.33 -30.04 -8.31
C ARG A 112 -1.80 -29.96 -7.92
N HIS A 113 -2.29 -28.76 -7.63
CA HIS A 113 -3.61 -28.45 -7.11
C HIS A 113 -4.29 -27.35 -7.93
N PRO A 114 -4.66 -27.60 -9.20
CA PRO A 114 -5.29 -26.60 -10.06
C PRO A 114 -6.65 -26.13 -9.53
N GLU A 115 -7.34 -26.96 -8.73
CA GLU A 115 -8.61 -26.63 -8.07
C GLU A 115 -8.48 -25.49 -7.04
N LEU A 116 -7.29 -25.24 -6.52
CA LEU A 116 -7.05 -24.17 -5.54
C LEU A 116 -7.37 -22.78 -6.11
N TRP A 117 -7.23 -22.58 -7.41
CA TRP A 117 -7.56 -21.31 -8.03
C TRP A 117 -9.01 -20.90 -7.75
N ASP A 118 -9.97 -21.77 -8.04
CA ASP A 118 -11.39 -21.51 -7.82
C ASP A 118 -11.73 -21.46 -6.33
N ARG A 119 -11.04 -22.27 -5.50
CA ARG A 119 -11.25 -22.26 -4.06
C ARG A 119 -10.78 -20.94 -3.44
N TRP A 120 -9.61 -20.45 -3.81
CA TRP A 120 -9.15 -19.13 -3.36
C TRP A 120 -10.09 -18.02 -3.79
N LEU A 121 -10.57 -18.02 -5.02
CA LEU A 121 -11.56 -17.03 -5.47
C LEU A 121 -12.83 -17.09 -4.64
N ALA A 122 -13.30 -18.29 -4.30
CA ALA A 122 -14.54 -18.47 -3.55
C ALA A 122 -14.42 -18.07 -2.07
N LEU A 123 -13.34 -18.44 -1.41
CA LEU A 123 -13.16 -18.25 0.03
C LEU A 123 -12.39 -16.98 0.37
N HIS A 124 -11.34 -16.70 -0.39
CA HIS A 124 -10.39 -15.66 -0.06
C HIS A 124 -10.56 -14.38 -0.91
N GLY A 125 -11.06 -14.54 -2.14
CA GLY A 125 -11.26 -13.45 -3.10
C GLY A 125 -10.06 -13.18 -4.00
N ARG A 126 -8.91 -13.82 -3.73
CA ARG A 126 -7.69 -13.68 -4.53
C ARG A 126 -6.90 -14.99 -4.50
N PRO A 127 -6.37 -15.48 -5.62
CA PRO A 127 -5.56 -16.68 -5.67
C PRO A 127 -4.06 -16.35 -5.52
N CYS A 128 -3.26 -17.37 -5.24
CA CYS A 128 -1.84 -17.33 -5.51
C CYS A 128 -1.62 -17.30 -7.03
N THR A 129 -0.87 -16.34 -7.52
CA THR A 129 -0.64 -16.16 -8.97
C THR A 129 0.59 -16.95 -9.48
N GLY A 130 1.41 -17.46 -8.56
CA GLY A 130 2.68 -18.10 -8.91
C GLY A 130 3.81 -17.14 -9.23
N SER A 131 3.61 -15.82 -9.00
CA SER A 131 4.66 -14.80 -9.14
C SER A 131 5.69 -14.84 -8.01
N GLY A 132 5.31 -15.40 -6.85
CA GLY A 132 6.14 -15.42 -5.65
C GLY A 132 6.00 -14.18 -4.76
N GLU A 133 5.19 -13.23 -5.16
CA GLU A 133 5.02 -11.95 -4.45
C GLU A 133 4.14 -12.04 -3.20
N ASP A 134 3.34 -13.10 -3.06
CA ASP A 134 2.51 -13.33 -1.88
C ASP A 134 3.29 -13.92 -0.69
N SER A 135 2.77 -13.74 0.53
CA SER A 135 3.40 -14.24 1.76
C SER A 135 3.42 -15.78 1.82
N LEU A 136 2.40 -16.45 1.24
CA LEU A 136 2.37 -17.90 1.13
C LEU A 136 3.61 -18.44 0.40
N SER A 137 3.95 -17.86 -0.74
CA SER A 137 5.12 -18.27 -1.53
C SER A 137 6.43 -18.12 -0.76
N LYS A 138 6.57 -17.07 0.05
CA LYS A 138 7.75 -16.85 0.91
C LYS A 138 7.80 -17.82 2.08
N MET A 139 6.66 -18.13 2.70
CA MET A 139 6.58 -19.16 3.75
C MET A 139 6.98 -20.53 3.19
N LEU A 140 6.50 -20.92 2.00
CA LEU A 140 6.90 -22.14 1.30
C LEU A 140 8.41 -22.15 1.02
N TYR A 141 8.97 -21.02 0.56
CA TYR A 141 10.40 -20.89 0.33
C TYR A 141 11.21 -21.13 1.61
N VAL A 142 10.81 -20.51 2.72
CA VAL A 142 11.50 -20.74 3.99
C VAL A 142 11.36 -22.18 4.45
N GLN A 143 10.17 -22.76 4.34
CA GLN A 143 9.92 -24.13 4.77
C GLN A 143 10.73 -25.18 3.97
N GLU A 144 10.84 -25.01 2.66
CA GLU A 144 11.46 -26.03 1.79
C GLU A 144 12.94 -25.74 1.47
N GLU A 145 13.34 -24.46 1.35
CA GLU A 145 14.67 -24.09 0.85
C GLU A 145 15.58 -23.45 1.93
N ARG A 146 15.01 -23.15 3.12
CA ARG A 146 15.75 -22.50 4.20
C ARG A 146 15.52 -23.22 5.55
N PRO A 147 15.82 -24.55 5.64
CA PRO A 147 15.55 -25.34 6.83
C PRO A 147 16.23 -24.78 8.10
N GLU A 148 17.39 -24.15 7.96
CA GLU A 148 18.11 -23.52 9.08
C GLU A 148 17.37 -22.31 9.72
N ILE A 149 16.48 -21.67 8.94
CA ILE A 149 15.57 -20.63 9.43
C ILE A 149 14.29 -21.29 9.92
N PHE A 150 13.71 -22.20 9.13
CA PHE A 150 12.43 -22.84 9.42
C PHE A 150 12.44 -23.57 10.78
N GLU A 151 13.48 -24.30 11.10
CA GLU A 151 13.62 -25.02 12.37
C GLU A 151 13.56 -24.09 13.58
N LYS A 152 14.06 -22.85 13.46
CA LYS A 152 14.05 -21.84 14.51
C LYS A 152 12.78 -20.99 14.54
N THR A 153 11.98 -21.06 13.47
CA THR A 153 10.76 -20.26 13.33
C THR A 153 9.67 -20.79 14.26
N HIS A 154 9.21 -19.96 15.19
CA HIS A 154 8.00 -20.22 15.96
C HIS A 154 6.77 -19.90 15.11
N CYS A 155 6.73 -18.70 14.48
CA CYS A 155 5.70 -18.36 13.53
C CYS A 155 6.18 -17.34 12.48
N PHE A 156 5.41 -17.25 11.39
CA PHE A 156 5.59 -16.24 10.34
C PHE A 156 4.69 -15.05 10.60
N LEU A 157 5.26 -13.84 10.62
CA LEU A 157 4.51 -12.59 10.81
C LEU A 157 4.66 -11.68 9.59
N GLU A 158 3.61 -10.93 9.28
CA GLU A 158 3.73 -9.75 8.42
C GLU A 158 4.46 -8.63 9.19
N PRO A 159 5.05 -7.62 8.52
CA PRO A 159 5.85 -6.60 9.19
C PRO A 159 5.12 -5.83 10.29
N MET A 160 3.82 -5.52 10.10
CA MET A 160 3.01 -4.84 11.10
C MET A 160 2.76 -5.71 12.34
N ASP A 161 2.58 -7.02 12.15
CA ASP A 161 2.40 -7.97 13.25
C ASP A 161 3.73 -8.21 13.97
N TYR A 162 4.85 -8.25 13.23
CA TYR A 162 6.20 -8.30 13.82
C TYR A 162 6.47 -7.09 14.72
N VAL A 163 6.18 -5.88 14.25
CA VAL A 163 6.32 -4.66 15.08
C VAL A 163 5.45 -4.76 16.32
N SER A 164 4.20 -5.20 16.18
CA SER A 164 3.26 -5.39 17.31
C SER A 164 3.76 -6.44 18.29
N ALA A 165 4.35 -7.56 17.81
CA ALA A 165 4.97 -8.59 18.64
C ALA A 165 6.18 -8.05 19.42
N ARG A 166 7.02 -7.22 18.77
CA ARG A 166 8.16 -6.58 19.45
C ARG A 166 7.74 -5.61 20.55
N PHE A 167 6.59 -4.94 20.41
CA PHE A 167 6.04 -4.09 21.47
C PHE A 167 5.41 -4.87 22.62
N THR A 168 4.81 -6.05 22.37
CA THR A 168 3.99 -6.77 23.36
C THR A 168 4.63 -8.05 23.90
N GLY A 169 5.53 -8.68 23.13
CA GLY A 169 6.00 -10.05 23.38
C GLY A 169 5.02 -11.13 22.90
N ARG A 170 3.93 -10.78 22.17
CA ARG A 170 2.90 -11.71 21.71
C ARG A 170 2.89 -11.81 20.19
N CYS A 171 3.12 -13.02 19.66
CA CYS A 171 3.04 -13.32 18.24
C CYS A 171 1.57 -13.60 17.87
N ALA A 172 0.88 -12.59 17.35
CA ALA A 172 -0.51 -12.67 16.94
C ALA A 172 -0.73 -11.88 15.64
N ALA A 173 -1.71 -12.30 14.86
CA ALA A 173 -2.16 -11.67 13.62
C ALA A 173 -3.69 -11.62 13.58
N ASN A 174 -4.26 -11.02 12.58
CA ASN A 174 -5.71 -10.99 12.38
C ASN A 174 -6.07 -11.12 10.89
N GLN A 175 -7.34 -11.24 10.59
CA GLN A 175 -7.82 -11.41 9.22
C GLN A 175 -7.28 -10.35 8.24
N CYS A 176 -7.09 -9.12 8.70
CA CYS A 176 -6.60 -8.02 7.87
C CYS A 176 -5.13 -8.17 7.50
N THR A 177 -4.30 -8.74 8.41
CA THR A 177 -2.85 -8.82 8.22
C THR A 177 -2.41 -10.12 7.54
N ILE A 178 -3.16 -11.22 7.69
CA ILE A 178 -2.85 -12.51 7.05
C ILE A 178 -3.33 -12.62 5.60
N GLU A 179 -3.84 -11.55 5.03
CA GLU A 179 -4.47 -11.57 3.71
C GLU A 179 -3.57 -12.22 2.64
N MET A 180 -2.28 -11.90 2.64
CA MET A 180 -1.33 -12.44 1.65
C MET A 180 -0.75 -13.81 2.01
N MET A 181 -1.09 -14.35 3.18
CA MET A 181 -0.83 -15.77 3.48
C MET A 181 -1.77 -16.69 2.71
N LEU A 182 -2.88 -16.17 2.16
CA LEU A 182 -3.85 -16.86 1.32
C LEU A 182 -4.46 -18.12 1.97
N LEU A 183 -4.53 -18.15 3.30
CA LEU A 183 -5.00 -19.28 4.08
C LEU A 183 -6.32 -18.98 4.82
N GLY A 184 -6.86 -17.76 4.69
CA GLY A 184 -8.06 -17.31 5.37
C GLY A 184 -9.36 -17.59 4.62
N ASP A 185 -10.50 -17.43 5.34
CA ASP A 185 -11.85 -17.34 4.76
C ASP A 185 -12.34 -15.89 4.91
N ASN A 186 -12.32 -15.15 3.81
CA ASN A 186 -12.65 -13.72 3.77
C ASN A 186 -14.12 -13.46 3.41
N ARG A 187 -14.97 -14.51 3.35
CA ARG A 187 -16.41 -14.35 3.12
C ARG A 187 -17.09 -13.58 4.25
N TYR A 188 -16.56 -13.70 5.47
CA TYR A 188 -17.13 -13.12 6.67
C TYR A 188 -16.15 -12.18 7.35
N PHE A 189 -16.70 -11.18 8.04
CA PHE A 189 -15.91 -10.25 8.84
C PHE A 189 -15.41 -10.90 10.13
N ASP A 190 -14.17 -10.58 10.51
CA ASP A 190 -13.54 -11.01 11.76
C ASP A 190 -13.38 -12.54 11.89
N THR A 191 -13.05 -13.20 10.78
CA THR A 191 -12.74 -14.63 10.77
C THR A 191 -11.45 -14.89 11.55
N ARG A 192 -11.49 -15.85 12.49
CA ARG A 192 -10.40 -16.14 13.45
C ARG A 192 -9.87 -17.56 13.33
N PHE A 193 -9.93 -18.13 12.16
CA PHE A 193 -9.39 -19.45 11.86
C PHE A 193 -8.82 -19.47 10.44
N TYR A 194 -7.85 -20.31 10.24
CA TYR A 194 -7.35 -20.65 8.91
C TYR A 194 -8.28 -21.67 8.28
N SER A 195 -8.40 -21.67 6.97
CA SER A 195 -9.13 -22.70 6.24
C SER A 195 -8.35 -23.99 6.25
N ASP A 196 -8.86 -25.04 6.91
CA ASP A 196 -8.23 -26.36 6.97
C ASP A 196 -7.95 -26.90 5.57
N GLU A 197 -8.84 -26.65 4.62
CA GLU A 197 -8.70 -27.06 3.22
C GLU A 197 -7.50 -26.38 2.56
N LEU A 198 -7.36 -25.04 2.72
CA LEU A 198 -6.26 -24.29 2.12
C LEU A 198 -4.91 -24.66 2.78
N VAL A 199 -4.89 -24.77 4.11
CA VAL A 199 -3.69 -25.18 4.85
C VAL A 199 -3.24 -26.59 4.40
N ALA A 200 -4.15 -27.56 4.35
CA ALA A 200 -3.82 -28.92 3.92
C ALA A 200 -3.32 -28.98 2.46
N ALA A 201 -3.97 -28.25 1.56
CA ALA A 201 -3.60 -28.27 0.14
C ALA A 201 -2.28 -27.53 -0.15
N THR A 202 -1.98 -26.46 0.58
CA THR A 202 -0.72 -25.70 0.41
C THR A 202 0.48 -26.43 1.04
N GLY A 203 0.24 -27.29 2.03
CA GLY A 203 1.30 -28.03 2.73
C GLY A 203 2.11 -27.17 3.71
N ILE A 204 1.62 -25.97 4.05
CA ILE A 204 2.21 -25.16 5.12
C ILE A 204 2.01 -25.85 6.47
N ASP A 205 3.07 -25.89 7.28
CA ASP A 205 2.99 -26.37 8.66
C ASP A 205 2.12 -25.44 9.50
N PRO A 206 0.91 -25.87 9.94
CA PRO A 206 0.01 -25.01 10.69
C PRO A 206 0.57 -24.60 12.06
N SER A 207 1.54 -25.31 12.59
CA SER A 207 2.18 -24.94 13.87
C SER A 207 3.07 -23.69 13.76
N ARG A 208 3.34 -23.23 12.53
CA ARG A 208 4.14 -22.05 12.23
C ARG A 208 3.29 -20.84 11.85
N LEU A 209 1.96 -20.96 11.95
CA LEU A 209 1.03 -19.85 11.70
C LEU A 209 0.79 -19.08 13.01
N PRO A 210 0.66 -17.73 12.97
CA PRO A 210 0.37 -16.95 14.17
C PRO A 210 -1.04 -17.24 14.72
N GLU A 211 -1.22 -16.99 16.02
CA GLU A 211 -2.56 -16.97 16.64
C GLU A 211 -3.43 -15.90 15.97
N LEU A 212 -4.65 -16.26 15.56
CA LEU A 212 -5.60 -15.30 15.03
C LEU A 212 -6.45 -14.67 16.13
N VAL A 213 -6.33 -13.35 16.25
CA VAL A 213 -7.11 -12.52 17.18
C VAL A 213 -8.20 -11.74 16.44
N PRO A 214 -9.22 -11.20 17.14
CA PRO A 214 -10.20 -10.30 16.52
C PRO A 214 -9.53 -9.11 15.84
N VAL A 215 -10.11 -8.66 14.72
CA VAL A 215 -9.71 -7.41 14.06
C VAL A 215 -9.81 -6.26 15.08
N GLY A 216 -8.70 -5.55 15.28
CA GLY A 216 -8.59 -4.45 16.25
C GLY A 216 -8.59 -4.89 17.73
N ALA A 217 -8.26 -6.15 18.03
CA ALA A 217 -8.08 -6.60 19.41
C ALA A 217 -6.99 -5.80 20.13
N VAL A 218 -7.09 -5.69 21.44
CA VAL A 218 -5.99 -5.25 22.29
C VAL A 218 -5.05 -6.45 22.51
N LEU A 219 -3.85 -6.40 21.95
CA LEU A 219 -2.86 -7.49 22.05
C LEU A 219 -2.25 -7.57 23.46
N GLY A 220 -2.12 -6.43 24.12
CA GLY A 220 -1.54 -6.29 25.43
C GLY A 220 -0.99 -4.89 25.67
N PRO A 221 -0.39 -4.64 26.83
CA PRO A 221 0.34 -3.40 27.09
C PRO A 221 1.73 -3.46 26.44
N VAL A 222 2.34 -2.29 26.23
CA VAL A 222 3.74 -2.19 25.82
C VAL A 222 4.66 -2.79 26.89
N GLN A 223 5.63 -3.61 26.49
CA GLN A 223 6.64 -4.17 27.39
C GLN A 223 7.39 -3.05 28.13
N ALA A 224 7.67 -3.24 29.42
CA ALA A 224 8.28 -2.21 30.26
C ALA A 224 9.64 -1.71 29.72
N SER A 225 10.47 -2.60 29.17
CA SER A 225 11.75 -2.24 28.55
C SER A 225 11.55 -1.35 27.33
N VAL A 226 10.61 -1.70 26.46
CA VAL A 226 10.29 -0.93 25.25
C VAL A 226 9.66 0.41 25.60
N ALA A 227 8.79 0.45 26.61
CA ALA A 227 8.20 1.69 27.11
C ALA A 227 9.26 2.68 27.58
N ALA A 228 10.26 2.20 28.33
CA ALA A 228 11.37 3.02 28.82
C ALA A 228 12.21 3.61 27.67
N GLU A 229 12.42 2.85 26.59
CA GLU A 229 13.19 3.30 25.44
C GLU A 229 12.41 4.27 24.52
N THR A 230 11.10 4.14 24.47
CA THR A 230 10.24 4.90 23.53
C THR A 230 9.54 6.09 24.16
N GLY A 231 9.64 6.26 25.48
CA GLY A 231 8.91 7.31 26.21
C GLY A 231 7.41 7.03 26.34
N LEU A 232 6.97 5.80 26.05
CA LEU A 232 5.59 5.37 26.26
C LEU A 232 5.37 4.93 27.72
N SER A 233 4.10 4.86 28.12
CA SER A 233 3.73 4.22 29.39
C SER A 233 3.67 2.70 29.23
N PRO A 234 4.12 1.90 30.22
CA PRO A 234 3.86 0.45 30.22
C PRO A 234 2.37 0.10 30.24
N ARG A 235 1.47 1.09 30.39
CA ARG A 235 0.02 0.92 30.29
C ARG A 235 -0.53 1.24 28.89
N THR A 236 0.28 1.80 27.98
CA THR A 236 -0.12 2.03 26.59
C THR A 236 -0.47 0.69 25.94
N ARG A 237 -1.68 0.58 25.41
CA ARG A 237 -2.20 -0.66 24.79
C ARG A 237 -1.74 -0.77 23.35
N VAL A 238 -1.34 -1.95 22.91
CA VAL A 238 -1.07 -2.22 21.49
C VAL A 238 -2.32 -2.81 20.87
N ILE A 239 -2.83 -2.17 19.84
CA ILE A 239 -3.98 -2.63 19.05
C ILE A 239 -3.47 -3.50 17.91
N ALA A 240 -4.18 -4.59 17.61
CA ALA A 240 -3.90 -5.45 16.47
C ALA A 240 -3.81 -4.65 15.16
N ALA A 241 -2.78 -4.91 14.42
CA ALA A 241 -2.35 -4.15 13.25
C ALA A 241 -3.30 -4.25 12.05
N VAL A 242 -3.08 -3.41 11.06
CA VAL A 242 -3.73 -3.45 9.73
C VAL A 242 -2.67 -3.25 8.65
N ASN A 243 -3.01 -3.46 7.37
CA ASN A 243 -2.09 -3.09 6.28
C ASN A 243 -2.27 -1.61 5.88
N ASP A 244 -1.30 -1.09 5.12
CA ASP A 244 -1.27 0.32 4.68
C ASP A 244 -2.48 0.70 3.81
N THR A 245 -2.99 -0.21 2.98
CA THR A 245 -4.18 0.01 2.14
C THR A 245 -5.43 0.19 3.01
N GLN A 246 -5.56 -0.56 4.09
CA GLN A 246 -6.66 -0.46 5.05
C GLN A 246 -6.57 0.85 5.85
N ALA A 247 -5.37 1.23 6.29
CA ALA A 247 -5.13 2.52 6.94
C ALA A 247 -5.42 3.69 5.99
N LEU A 248 -5.03 3.59 4.71
CA LEU A 248 -5.38 4.56 3.68
C LEU A 248 -6.89 4.70 3.52
N ALA A 249 -7.62 3.59 3.42
CA ALA A 249 -9.08 3.61 3.27
C ALA A 249 -9.77 4.33 4.44
N MET A 250 -9.27 4.16 5.65
CA MET A 250 -9.76 4.88 6.82
C MET A 250 -9.39 6.35 6.79
N GLY A 251 -8.11 6.67 6.59
CA GLY A 251 -7.60 8.03 6.62
C GLY A 251 -8.13 8.94 5.51
N THR A 252 -8.60 8.35 4.40
CA THR A 252 -9.26 9.06 3.28
C THR A 252 -10.80 9.00 3.37
N GLY A 253 -11.39 8.34 4.35
CA GLY A 253 -12.85 8.22 4.48
C GLY A 253 -13.51 7.31 3.46
N SER A 254 -12.78 6.42 2.80
CA SER A 254 -13.30 5.50 1.77
C SER A 254 -14.31 4.49 2.33
N TYR A 255 -14.42 4.35 3.66
CA TYR A 255 -15.46 3.56 4.33
C TYR A 255 -16.89 4.03 3.99
N ARG A 256 -17.06 5.23 3.45
CA ARG A 256 -18.35 5.74 2.95
C ARG A 256 -18.79 5.07 1.65
N GLY A 257 -17.86 4.54 0.85
CA GLY A 257 -18.10 3.88 -0.43
C GLY A 257 -18.60 4.79 -1.56
N THR A 258 -18.52 6.12 -1.43
CA THR A 258 -19.01 7.09 -2.43
C THR A 258 -17.88 7.79 -3.18
N HIS A 259 -16.63 7.64 -2.72
CA HIS A 259 -15.44 8.21 -3.33
C HIS A 259 -14.28 7.22 -3.24
N LEU A 260 -13.22 7.52 -3.98
CA LEU A 260 -11.96 6.79 -3.89
C LEU A 260 -10.99 7.50 -2.95
N GLY A 261 -10.40 6.75 -2.03
CA GLY A 261 -9.15 7.13 -1.42
C GLY A 261 -8.02 6.88 -2.41
N LEU A 262 -7.14 7.86 -2.57
CA LEU A 262 -5.95 7.73 -3.41
C LEU A 262 -4.69 7.90 -2.58
N SER A 263 -3.69 7.09 -2.87
CA SER A 263 -2.32 7.32 -2.44
C SER A 263 -1.37 7.24 -3.62
N ILE A 264 -0.45 8.20 -3.68
CA ILE A 264 0.74 8.12 -4.54
C ILE A 264 1.95 8.10 -3.61
N GLY A 265 2.46 6.88 -3.44
CA GLY A 265 3.76 6.59 -2.84
C GLY A 265 4.70 6.07 -3.93
N THR A 266 5.25 4.88 -3.75
CA THR A 266 5.98 4.14 -4.80
C THR A 266 5.06 3.88 -5.99
N THR A 267 3.86 3.41 -5.72
CA THR A 267 2.80 3.10 -6.68
C THR A 267 1.62 4.06 -6.52
N LEU A 268 0.68 4.02 -7.47
CA LEU A 268 -0.62 4.68 -7.39
C LEU A 268 -1.66 3.65 -6.97
N VAL A 269 -2.31 3.89 -5.83
CA VAL A 269 -3.29 2.98 -5.23
C VAL A 269 -4.61 3.71 -5.00
N PRO A 270 -5.68 3.43 -5.75
CA PRO A 270 -7.05 3.74 -5.39
C PRO A 270 -7.64 2.66 -4.49
N VAL A 271 -8.47 3.07 -3.53
CA VAL A 271 -9.14 2.19 -2.57
C VAL A 271 -10.55 2.67 -2.26
N THR A 272 -11.50 1.74 -2.10
CA THR A 272 -12.85 2.03 -1.59
C THR A 272 -13.46 0.80 -0.93
N PHE A 273 -14.52 1.01 -0.10
CA PHE A 273 -15.27 -0.08 0.50
C PHE A 273 -16.30 -0.65 -0.47
N VAL A 274 -16.56 -1.95 -0.36
CA VAL A 274 -17.49 -2.69 -1.22
C VAL A 274 -18.04 -3.92 -0.48
N ASP A 275 -19.27 -4.34 -0.81
CA ASP A 275 -19.78 -5.66 -0.42
C ASP A 275 -19.56 -6.64 -1.60
N ARG A 276 -18.81 -7.70 -1.37
CA ARG A 276 -18.40 -8.67 -2.40
C ARG A 276 -18.83 -10.10 -2.11
N LEU A 277 -19.74 -10.31 -1.14
CA LEU A 277 -20.26 -11.64 -0.84
C LEU A 277 -21.49 -11.98 -1.70
N ASP A 278 -21.42 -13.05 -2.47
CA ASP A 278 -22.59 -13.71 -3.08
C ASP A 278 -23.28 -14.57 -2.01
N ARG A 279 -24.29 -13.98 -1.36
CA ARG A 279 -25.02 -14.63 -0.26
C ARG A 279 -25.81 -15.86 -0.67
N GLN A 280 -26.16 -16.00 -1.97
CA GLN A 280 -26.89 -17.17 -2.46
C GLN A 280 -26.00 -18.38 -2.63
N ARG A 281 -24.73 -18.15 -3.04
CA ARG A 281 -23.75 -19.19 -3.29
C ARG A 281 -22.74 -19.36 -2.16
N ASP A 282 -22.84 -18.53 -1.13
CA ASP A 282 -21.89 -18.49 0.00
C ASP A 282 -20.42 -18.44 -0.45
N ARG A 283 -20.14 -17.54 -1.38
CA ARG A 283 -18.80 -17.34 -1.95
C ARG A 283 -18.54 -15.88 -2.24
N LEU A 284 -17.28 -15.46 -2.20
CA LEU A 284 -16.89 -14.16 -2.72
C LEU A 284 -17.12 -14.11 -4.23
N PHE A 285 -17.56 -12.97 -4.73
CA PHE A 285 -17.64 -12.76 -6.18
C PHE A 285 -16.27 -12.99 -6.78
N PRO A 286 -16.17 -13.84 -7.83
CA PRO A 286 -14.90 -14.01 -8.53
C PRO A 286 -14.42 -12.66 -9.03
N LEU A 287 -13.14 -12.41 -8.84
CA LEU A 287 -12.48 -11.31 -9.48
C LEU A 287 -12.43 -11.58 -10.97
N ASP A 288 -12.72 -10.55 -11.74
CA ASP A 288 -12.24 -10.55 -13.10
C ASP A 288 -10.74 -10.26 -13.04
N PHE A 289 -9.93 -11.33 -13.05
CA PHE A 289 -8.47 -11.21 -13.02
C PHE A 289 -7.91 -10.45 -14.20
N SER A 290 -8.67 -10.32 -15.28
CA SER A 290 -8.32 -9.42 -16.38
C SER A 290 -8.29 -7.95 -15.94
N ASN A 291 -8.93 -7.62 -14.82
CA ASN A 291 -9.01 -6.29 -14.25
C ASN A 291 -8.12 -6.08 -13.00
N LEU A 292 -7.51 -7.12 -12.45
CA LEU A 292 -6.58 -7.08 -11.31
C LEU A 292 -7.06 -6.29 -10.08
N PHE A 293 -8.38 -6.24 -9.84
CA PHE A 293 -8.92 -5.68 -8.61
C PHE A 293 -8.70 -6.63 -7.45
N LEU A 294 -8.20 -6.11 -6.35
CA LEU A 294 -7.79 -6.88 -5.19
C LEU A 294 -8.76 -6.58 -4.03
N PRO A 295 -9.77 -7.44 -3.78
CA PRO A 295 -10.57 -7.32 -2.59
C PRO A 295 -9.77 -7.77 -1.38
N GLN A 296 -10.02 -7.10 -0.26
CA GLN A 296 -9.39 -7.38 1.02
C GLN A 296 -10.44 -7.34 2.12
N PRO A 297 -10.21 -8.00 3.27
CA PRO A 297 -10.99 -7.76 4.47
C PRO A 297 -10.90 -6.28 4.87
N ALA A 298 -12.03 -5.67 5.18
CA ALA A 298 -12.02 -4.32 5.73
C ALA A 298 -11.61 -4.34 7.21
N PRO A 299 -10.95 -3.28 7.72
CA PRO A 299 -10.53 -3.24 9.12
C PRO A 299 -11.68 -2.99 10.11
N LEU A 300 -12.88 -2.73 9.57
CA LEU A 300 -14.13 -2.63 10.32
C LEU A 300 -15.32 -2.97 9.43
N ALA A 301 -16.44 -3.39 10.03
CA ALA A 301 -17.69 -3.50 9.32
C ALA A 301 -18.31 -2.10 9.14
N SER A 302 -18.70 -1.75 7.93
CA SER A 302 -19.39 -0.50 7.61
C SER A 302 -20.76 -0.78 6.99
N PRO A 303 -21.66 0.22 6.91
CA PRO A 303 -22.93 0.08 6.18
C PRO A 303 -22.76 -0.25 4.70
N LYS A 304 -21.58 -0.04 4.13
CA LYS A 304 -21.23 -0.34 2.74
C LYS A 304 -20.58 -1.71 2.54
N GLY A 305 -20.50 -2.52 3.59
CA GLY A 305 -19.90 -3.83 3.56
C GLY A 305 -18.67 -3.95 4.45
N HIS A 306 -18.08 -5.12 4.45
CA HIS A 306 -16.90 -5.47 5.24
C HIS A 306 -15.73 -5.95 4.36
N HIS A 307 -15.76 -5.57 3.09
CA HIS A 307 -14.63 -5.69 2.17
C HIS A 307 -14.21 -4.31 1.70
N LEU A 308 -12.96 -4.18 1.34
CA LEU A 308 -12.48 -3.07 0.53
C LEU A 308 -11.87 -3.62 -0.76
N VAL A 309 -11.89 -2.83 -1.79
CA VAL A 309 -11.20 -3.11 -3.04
C VAL A 309 -10.11 -2.08 -3.26
N MET A 310 -8.96 -2.55 -3.65
CA MET A 310 -7.88 -1.71 -4.12
C MET A 310 -7.45 -2.12 -5.53
N ALA A 311 -6.78 -1.23 -6.22
CA ALA A 311 -6.07 -1.54 -7.44
C ALA A 311 -4.64 -0.99 -7.35
N GLU A 312 -3.69 -1.71 -7.88
CA GLU A 312 -2.32 -1.26 -8.00
C GLU A 312 -2.07 -0.87 -9.46
N LEU A 313 -1.95 0.45 -9.71
CA LEU A 313 -1.93 0.99 -11.07
C LEU A 313 -0.51 1.09 -11.65
N GLY A 314 0.48 0.60 -10.92
CA GLY A 314 1.88 0.62 -11.31
C GLY A 314 2.68 1.75 -10.67
N LEU A 315 3.91 1.93 -11.15
CA LEU A 315 4.83 2.91 -10.58
C LEU A 315 4.32 4.35 -10.79
N ALA A 316 4.41 5.14 -9.76
CA ALA A 316 3.97 6.54 -9.75
C ALA A 316 5.04 7.45 -9.12
N GLY A 317 5.04 7.64 -7.81
CA GLY A 317 6.06 8.44 -7.14
C GLY A 317 7.48 7.90 -7.38
N LYS A 318 7.64 6.56 -7.48
CA LYS A 318 8.94 5.98 -7.82
C LYS A 318 9.37 6.27 -9.25
N ALA A 319 8.43 6.32 -10.20
CA ALA A 319 8.74 6.72 -11.58
C ALA A 319 9.22 8.18 -11.64
N LEU A 320 8.56 9.06 -10.90
CA LEU A 320 8.98 10.46 -10.78
C LEU A 320 10.36 10.57 -10.10
N ASP A 321 10.58 9.87 -9.00
CA ASP A 321 11.88 9.87 -8.30
C ASP A 321 13.00 9.40 -9.20
N GLN A 322 12.79 8.30 -9.94
CA GLN A 322 13.75 7.77 -10.92
C GLN A 322 14.07 8.79 -12.00
N LEU A 323 13.03 9.43 -12.57
CA LEU A 323 13.21 10.46 -13.57
C LEU A 323 14.00 11.65 -13.03
N LEU A 324 13.62 12.16 -11.85
CA LEU A 324 14.31 13.31 -11.24
C LEU A 324 15.79 13.02 -10.97
N ARG A 325 16.11 11.85 -10.42
CA ARG A 325 17.46 11.52 -9.97
C ARG A 325 18.38 11.08 -11.09
N GLU A 326 17.86 10.27 -12.03
CA GLU A 326 18.71 9.58 -13.02
C GLU A 326 18.66 10.24 -14.41
N VAL A 327 17.64 11.10 -14.67
CA VAL A 327 17.47 11.74 -15.97
C VAL A 327 17.55 13.27 -15.89
N ILE A 328 16.70 13.89 -15.04
CA ILE A 328 16.58 15.37 -15.00
C ILE A 328 17.74 16.01 -14.24
N TYR A 329 18.09 15.45 -13.09
CA TYR A 329 19.18 15.90 -12.21
C TYR A 329 20.25 14.82 -12.04
N ALA A 330 20.43 14.01 -13.09
CA ALA A 330 21.50 13.00 -13.12
C ALA A 330 22.85 13.65 -12.79
N ARG A 331 23.73 12.90 -12.13
CA ARG A 331 25.11 13.34 -11.88
C ARG A 331 25.77 13.64 -13.22
N ASP A 332 25.89 14.92 -13.52
CA ASP A 332 26.76 15.35 -14.60
C ASP A 332 28.21 15.21 -14.09
N ARG A 333 29.00 14.36 -14.72
CA ARG A 333 30.45 14.26 -14.44
C ARG A 333 31.19 15.54 -14.80
N LEU A 334 30.55 16.44 -15.55
CA LEU A 334 31.07 17.75 -15.93
C LEU A 334 30.66 18.86 -14.96
N ALA A 335 29.66 18.62 -14.06
CA ALA A 335 29.21 19.56 -13.05
C ALA A 335 28.83 18.82 -11.76
N ASP A 336 29.54 19.09 -10.68
CA ASP A 336 29.41 18.37 -9.40
C ASP A 336 28.23 18.90 -8.54
N HIS A 337 27.04 19.08 -9.15
CA HIS A 337 25.86 19.58 -8.48
C HIS A 337 24.80 18.48 -8.27
N ARG A 338 24.75 17.93 -7.05
CA ARG A 338 23.58 17.18 -6.57
C ARG A 338 22.54 18.17 -6.06
N THR A 339 21.31 18.07 -6.58
CA THR A 339 20.16 18.72 -5.95
C THR A 339 19.75 17.86 -4.75
N GLU A 340 19.93 18.37 -3.53
CA GLU A 340 19.50 17.70 -2.30
C GLU A 340 17.97 17.57 -2.22
N GLU A 341 17.25 18.52 -2.83
CA GLU A 341 15.79 18.55 -2.87
C GLU A 341 15.24 18.51 -4.31
N PRO A 342 15.12 17.32 -4.92
CA PRO A 342 14.70 17.20 -6.32
C PRO A 342 13.25 17.68 -6.58
N TYR A 343 12.42 17.75 -5.55
CA TYR A 343 11.02 18.19 -5.65
C TYR A 343 10.83 19.71 -5.48
N ALA A 344 11.84 20.45 -5.00
CA ALA A 344 11.70 21.87 -4.64
C ALA A 344 11.24 22.77 -5.80
N GLN A 345 11.60 22.44 -7.04
CA GLN A 345 11.27 23.22 -8.24
C GLN A 345 10.14 22.60 -9.07
N LEU A 346 9.56 21.50 -8.63
CA LEU A 346 8.57 20.73 -9.42
C LEU A 346 7.35 21.60 -9.79
N GLU A 347 6.77 22.28 -8.80
CA GLU A 347 5.58 23.11 -8.98
C GLU A 347 5.81 24.21 -10.03
N GLN A 348 6.93 24.94 -9.91
CA GLN A 348 7.28 26.00 -10.83
C GLN A 348 7.57 25.47 -12.24
N ALA A 349 8.25 24.33 -12.35
CA ALA A 349 8.57 23.73 -13.64
C ALA A 349 7.30 23.26 -14.39
N VAL A 350 6.40 22.61 -13.67
CA VAL A 350 5.13 22.12 -14.23
C VAL A 350 4.21 23.27 -14.67
N ALA A 351 4.18 24.36 -13.90
CA ALA A 351 3.36 25.53 -14.25
C ALA A 351 3.80 26.26 -15.54
N GLN A 352 5.03 26.03 -16.02
CA GLN A 352 5.55 26.66 -17.25
C GLN A 352 5.11 25.94 -18.54
N VAL A 353 4.43 24.81 -18.42
CA VAL A 353 4.05 23.97 -19.56
C VAL A 353 2.53 23.88 -19.63
N PRO A 354 1.91 23.99 -20.81
CA PRO A 354 0.46 23.89 -20.92
C PRO A 354 -0.06 22.48 -20.60
N ALA A 355 -1.36 22.39 -20.32
CA ALA A 355 -2.06 21.11 -20.14
C ALA A 355 -1.84 20.19 -21.36
N GLY A 356 -1.50 18.93 -21.10
CA GLY A 356 -1.18 17.96 -22.14
C GLY A 356 0.26 18.00 -22.63
N SER A 357 1.14 18.79 -22.00
CA SER A 357 2.59 18.81 -22.27
C SER A 357 2.95 18.94 -23.75
N ASP A 358 2.21 19.78 -24.50
CA ASP A 358 2.32 19.92 -25.97
C ASP A 358 2.29 18.57 -26.72
N GLY A 359 1.54 17.61 -26.20
CA GLY A 359 1.37 16.27 -26.77
C GLY A 359 2.45 15.26 -26.38
N VAL A 360 3.38 15.60 -25.48
CA VAL A 360 4.34 14.63 -24.96
C VAL A 360 3.60 13.68 -23.99
N LEU A 361 3.70 12.39 -24.25
CA LEU A 361 3.13 11.33 -23.41
C LEU A 361 4.23 10.61 -22.64
N PHE A 362 4.05 10.42 -21.35
CA PHE A 362 4.85 9.53 -20.54
C PHE A 362 4.09 8.23 -20.26
N LEU A 363 4.76 7.10 -20.47
CA LEU A 363 4.24 5.77 -20.19
C LEU A 363 4.88 5.30 -18.87
N PRO A 364 4.13 5.19 -17.76
CA PRO A 364 4.68 4.88 -16.44
C PRO A 364 4.99 3.38 -16.23
N TRP A 365 5.13 2.60 -17.29
CA TRP A 365 5.25 1.14 -17.28
C TRP A 365 6.69 0.65 -17.06
N LEU A 366 7.44 1.29 -16.18
CA LEU A 366 8.88 0.99 -15.96
C LEU A 366 9.11 -0.45 -15.46
N SER A 367 8.10 -1.08 -14.86
CA SER A 367 8.11 -2.48 -14.39
C SER A 367 6.90 -3.27 -14.89
N GLY A 368 6.40 -2.96 -16.08
CA GLY A 368 5.16 -3.50 -16.64
C GLY A 368 3.98 -2.54 -16.50
N SER A 369 2.94 -2.76 -17.31
CA SER A 369 1.65 -2.10 -17.20
C SER A 369 0.71 -2.99 -16.41
N TRP A 370 0.52 -2.70 -15.13
CA TRP A 370 -0.31 -3.52 -14.26
C TRP A 370 -1.79 -3.31 -14.57
N MET A 371 -2.54 -2.64 -13.72
CA MET A 371 -3.93 -2.30 -14.02
C MET A 371 -4.01 -1.17 -15.07
N PRO A 372 -4.94 -1.24 -16.02
CA PRO A 372 -5.89 -2.31 -16.32
C PRO A 372 -5.40 -3.32 -17.38
N ALA A 373 -4.15 -3.26 -17.81
CA ALA A 373 -3.65 -4.05 -18.94
C ALA A 373 -3.14 -5.44 -18.54
N GLY A 374 -2.53 -5.61 -17.36
CA GLY A 374 -1.92 -6.87 -16.94
C GLY A 374 -0.81 -7.32 -17.90
N ASP A 375 0.11 -6.43 -18.27
CA ASP A 375 1.16 -6.67 -19.26
C ASP A 375 2.55 -6.44 -18.65
N ASP A 376 3.16 -7.51 -18.16
CA ASP A 376 4.48 -7.48 -17.51
C ASP A 376 5.63 -7.23 -18.50
N ALA A 377 5.41 -7.46 -19.80
CA ALA A 377 6.39 -7.18 -20.83
C ALA A 377 6.45 -5.70 -21.24
N ALA A 378 5.40 -4.91 -20.94
CA ALA A 378 5.37 -3.48 -21.23
C ALA A 378 6.53 -2.73 -20.55
N ARG A 379 7.04 -1.69 -21.21
CA ARG A 379 8.08 -0.80 -20.66
C ARG A 379 7.70 0.66 -20.85
N GLY A 380 8.19 1.48 -19.92
CA GLY A 380 7.95 2.91 -19.90
C GLY A 380 8.82 3.70 -20.87
N GLY A 381 8.45 4.96 -21.03
CA GLY A 381 9.20 5.90 -21.85
C GLY A 381 8.40 7.15 -22.21
N TYR A 382 9.02 8.04 -22.98
CA TYR A 382 8.38 9.22 -23.51
C TYR A 382 8.10 9.04 -25.00
N LEU A 383 6.90 9.43 -25.43
CA LEU A 383 6.48 9.47 -26.83
C LEU A 383 6.30 10.91 -27.30
N ASN A 384 6.40 11.11 -28.61
CA ASN A 384 6.16 12.38 -29.28
C ASN A 384 7.11 13.52 -28.87
N LEU A 385 8.37 13.20 -28.62
CA LEU A 385 9.40 14.21 -28.38
C LEU A 385 9.72 15.00 -29.64
N SER A 386 9.91 16.30 -29.53
CA SER A 386 10.30 17.19 -30.60
C SER A 386 11.47 18.09 -30.18
N LEU A 387 12.02 18.85 -31.12
CA LEU A 387 13.08 19.84 -30.84
C LEU A 387 12.59 20.97 -29.90
N LYS A 388 11.29 21.10 -29.66
CA LYS A 388 10.71 22.07 -28.72
C LYS A 388 10.53 21.49 -27.31
N THR A 389 10.66 20.17 -27.15
CA THR A 389 10.47 19.50 -25.86
C THR A 389 11.60 19.90 -24.89
N THR A 390 11.20 20.41 -23.74
CA THR A 390 12.10 20.81 -22.64
C THR A 390 11.97 19.84 -21.46
N ARG A 391 12.86 19.97 -20.46
CA ARG A 391 12.77 19.21 -19.21
C ARG A 391 11.45 19.43 -18.47
N GLN A 392 10.87 20.62 -18.54
CA GLN A 392 9.60 20.96 -17.94
C GLN A 392 8.45 20.17 -18.58
N HIS A 393 8.49 19.95 -19.91
CA HIS A 393 7.53 19.07 -20.60
C HIS A 393 7.67 17.62 -20.09
N LEU A 394 8.89 17.11 -19.92
CA LEU A 394 9.09 15.75 -19.39
C LEU A 394 8.54 15.61 -17.98
N LEU A 395 8.79 16.61 -17.11
CA LEU A 395 8.28 16.62 -15.74
C LEU A 395 6.74 16.62 -15.72
N ARG A 396 6.10 17.55 -16.45
CA ARG A 396 4.64 17.61 -16.50
C ARG A 396 4.05 16.34 -17.11
N ALA A 397 4.59 15.87 -18.23
CA ALA A 397 4.15 14.63 -18.87
C ALA A 397 4.25 13.42 -17.94
N THR A 398 5.24 13.37 -17.03
CA THR A 398 5.36 12.31 -16.02
C THR A 398 4.16 12.32 -15.07
N LEU A 399 3.78 13.48 -14.54
CA LEU A 399 2.63 13.60 -13.66
C LEU A 399 1.32 13.26 -14.39
N GLU A 400 1.19 13.73 -15.63
CA GLU A 400 0.04 13.46 -16.50
C GLU A 400 -0.04 11.98 -16.88
N GLY A 401 1.07 11.30 -17.16
CA GLY A 401 1.12 9.88 -17.49
C GLY A 401 0.61 8.98 -16.37
N VAL A 402 0.94 9.30 -15.13
CA VAL A 402 0.38 8.62 -13.95
C VAL A 402 -1.13 8.88 -13.84
N ALA A 403 -1.59 10.09 -14.11
CA ALA A 403 -3.01 10.42 -14.09
C ALA A 403 -3.78 9.73 -15.25
N TYR A 404 -3.19 9.58 -16.45
CA TYR A 404 -3.77 8.81 -17.56
C TYR A 404 -3.94 7.34 -17.18
N GLN A 405 -3.00 6.76 -16.44
CA GLN A 405 -3.13 5.38 -15.95
C GLN A 405 -4.36 5.23 -15.04
N LEU A 406 -4.59 6.18 -14.13
CA LEU A 406 -5.79 6.21 -13.30
C LEU A 406 -7.06 6.35 -14.16
N ARG A 407 -7.09 7.33 -15.06
CA ARG A 407 -8.23 7.54 -15.96
C ARG A 407 -8.56 6.30 -16.79
N TRP A 408 -7.55 5.57 -17.25
CA TRP A 408 -7.74 4.33 -18.00
C TRP A 408 -8.37 3.22 -17.13
N ALA A 409 -7.99 3.13 -15.87
CA ALA A 409 -8.52 2.14 -14.93
C ALA A 409 -9.93 2.49 -14.39
N LEU A 410 -10.24 3.78 -14.29
CA LEU A 410 -11.42 4.29 -13.59
C LEU A 410 -12.75 3.69 -14.04
N PRO A 411 -13.09 3.61 -15.37
CA PRO A 411 -14.36 3.03 -15.81
C PRO A 411 -14.54 1.56 -15.40
N ARG A 412 -13.45 0.79 -15.34
CA ARG A 412 -13.49 -0.61 -14.90
C ARG A 412 -13.68 -0.72 -13.40
N LEU A 413 -13.03 0.17 -12.65
CA LEU A 413 -13.20 0.25 -11.20
C LEU A 413 -14.63 0.64 -10.84
N GLU A 414 -15.21 1.65 -11.51
CA GLU A 414 -16.60 2.07 -11.31
C GLU A 414 -17.61 0.96 -11.65
N ALA A 415 -17.37 0.25 -12.75
CA ALA A 415 -18.19 -0.92 -13.11
C ALA A 415 -18.08 -2.03 -12.06
N PHE A 416 -16.90 -2.22 -11.48
CA PHE A 416 -16.67 -3.22 -10.44
C PHE A 416 -17.35 -2.88 -9.13
N VAL A 417 -17.31 -1.61 -8.69
CA VAL A 417 -17.97 -1.16 -7.45
C VAL A 417 -19.47 -0.87 -7.66
N GLY A 418 -19.92 -0.73 -8.90
CA GLY A 418 -21.33 -0.55 -9.26
C GLY A 418 -21.85 0.88 -9.19
N HIS A 419 -20.98 1.86 -9.08
CA HIS A 419 -21.32 3.29 -9.09
C HIS A 419 -20.14 4.15 -9.58
N SER A 420 -20.43 5.36 -10.04
CA SER A 420 -19.42 6.35 -10.40
C SER A 420 -18.75 6.95 -9.18
N CYS A 421 -17.49 7.33 -9.32
CA CYS A 421 -16.72 8.02 -8.30
C CYS A 421 -16.99 9.52 -8.36
N GLU A 422 -17.60 10.07 -7.32
CA GLU A 422 -17.97 11.49 -7.26
C GLU A 422 -16.76 12.40 -7.03
N SER A 423 -15.73 11.91 -6.35
CA SER A 423 -14.51 12.65 -6.04
C SER A 423 -13.39 11.71 -5.59
N PHE A 424 -12.16 12.19 -5.67
CA PHE A 424 -11.00 11.52 -5.08
C PHE A 424 -10.55 12.23 -3.81
N TYR A 425 -10.21 11.48 -2.77
CA TYR A 425 -9.62 12.00 -1.55
C TYR A 425 -8.16 11.59 -1.53
N PHE A 426 -7.26 12.55 -1.74
CA PHE A 426 -5.88 12.31 -2.09
C PHE A 426 -4.95 12.51 -0.90
N GLY A 427 -4.31 11.43 -0.47
CA GLY A 427 -3.32 11.36 0.60
C GLY A 427 -1.96 10.84 0.11
N GLY A 428 -1.03 10.64 1.03
CA GLY A 428 0.30 10.14 0.75
C GLY A 428 1.29 11.18 0.24
N GLY A 429 2.50 10.76 -0.10
CA GLY A 429 3.60 11.66 -0.47
C GLY A 429 3.34 12.50 -1.71
N GLY A 430 2.73 11.92 -2.75
CA GLY A 430 2.39 12.61 -3.99
C GLY A 430 1.38 13.74 -3.79
N ALA A 431 0.49 13.62 -2.80
CA ALA A 431 -0.50 14.63 -2.46
C ALA A 431 0.11 15.91 -1.86
N ARG A 432 1.40 15.94 -1.58
CA ARG A 432 2.11 17.17 -1.20
C ARG A 432 2.26 18.16 -2.36
N SER A 433 2.04 17.72 -3.60
CA SER A 433 2.12 18.56 -4.81
C SER A 433 0.72 19.08 -5.19
N PRO A 434 0.44 20.40 -5.05
CA PRO A 434 -0.79 21.01 -5.55
C PRO A 434 -0.94 20.86 -7.07
N ALA A 435 0.14 20.99 -7.83
CA ALA A 435 0.10 20.81 -9.28
C ALA A 435 -0.32 19.38 -9.66
N TRP A 436 0.17 18.36 -8.97
CA TRP A 436 -0.24 16.98 -9.24
C TRP A 436 -1.70 16.74 -8.86
N THR A 437 -2.16 17.35 -7.75
CA THR A 437 -3.56 17.29 -7.33
C THR A 437 -4.49 17.88 -8.41
N GLN A 438 -4.12 19.02 -8.99
CA GLN A 438 -4.87 19.63 -10.08
C GLN A 438 -4.80 18.82 -11.38
N ILE A 439 -3.64 18.28 -11.72
CA ILE A 439 -3.48 17.41 -12.92
C ILE A 439 -4.38 16.16 -12.80
N LEU A 440 -4.44 15.54 -11.62
CA LEU A 440 -5.35 14.41 -11.38
C LEU A 440 -6.81 14.81 -11.61
N ALA A 441 -7.24 15.97 -11.11
CA ALA A 441 -8.60 16.47 -11.30
C ALA A 441 -8.89 16.69 -12.78
N ASP A 442 -8.01 17.38 -13.48
CA ASP A 442 -8.19 17.74 -14.89
C ASP A 442 -8.16 16.52 -15.81
N VAL A 443 -7.20 15.61 -15.60
CA VAL A 443 -7.05 14.39 -16.40
C VAL A 443 -8.23 13.45 -16.20
N CYS A 444 -8.66 13.23 -14.96
CA CYS A 444 -9.76 12.31 -14.66
C CYS A 444 -11.15 12.94 -14.82
N ASP A 445 -11.23 14.26 -15.04
CA ASP A 445 -12.49 15.04 -15.08
C ASP A 445 -13.34 14.80 -13.81
N THR A 446 -12.68 14.77 -12.66
CA THR A 446 -13.26 14.41 -11.36
C THR A 446 -12.65 15.28 -10.26
N PRO A 447 -13.45 15.86 -9.35
CA PRO A 447 -12.94 16.66 -8.25
C PRO A 447 -11.94 15.88 -7.39
N VAL A 448 -10.85 16.54 -6.99
CA VAL A 448 -9.84 15.96 -6.09
C VAL A 448 -9.73 16.81 -4.83
N ARG A 449 -9.94 16.19 -3.68
CA ARG A 449 -9.75 16.80 -2.37
C ARG A 449 -8.42 16.34 -1.78
N GLN A 450 -7.48 17.28 -1.66
CA GLN A 450 -6.19 17.04 -1.04
C GLN A 450 -6.35 16.98 0.48
N MET A 451 -5.96 15.85 1.07
CA MET A 451 -5.97 15.69 2.52
C MET A 451 -5.03 16.71 3.18
N ALA A 452 -5.40 17.24 4.33
CA ALA A 452 -4.50 18.04 5.15
C ALA A 452 -3.34 17.18 5.68
N GLU A 453 -2.10 17.71 5.63
CA GLU A 453 -0.88 16.98 6.01
C GLU A 453 -0.86 15.56 5.39
N PRO A 454 -0.91 15.47 4.06
CA PRO A 454 -1.23 14.24 3.34
C PRO A 454 -0.25 13.09 3.60
N GLN A 455 0.98 13.40 4.03
CA GLN A 455 1.98 12.40 4.40
C GLN A 455 1.61 11.60 5.66
N TYR A 456 0.65 12.08 6.47
CA TYR A 456 0.17 11.40 7.68
C TYR A 456 -1.24 10.82 7.52
N THR A 457 -1.77 10.71 6.30
CA THR A 457 -3.11 10.16 6.04
C THR A 457 -3.26 8.74 6.59
N LEU A 458 -2.26 7.88 6.39
CA LEU A 458 -2.26 6.51 6.90
C LEU A 458 -2.21 6.50 8.42
N CYS A 459 -1.32 7.29 9.03
CA CYS A 459 -1.26 7.43 10.48
C CYS A 459 -2.60 7.89 11.09
N ARG A 460 -3.32 8.82 10.42
CA ARG A 460 -4.68 9.20 10.87
C ARG A 460 -5.65 8.04 10.77
N GLY A 461 -5.62 7.28 9.67
CA GLY A 461 -6.47 6.09 9.50
C GLY A 461 -6.22 5.04 10.58
N ALA A 462 -4.97 4.75 10.86
CA ALA A 462 -4.56 3.87 11.95
C ALA A 462 -5.03 4.40 13.32
N ALA A 463 -4.86 5.69 13.58
CA ALA A 463 -5.33 6.32 14.82
C ALA A 463 -6.86 6.28 14.96
N MET A 464 -7.62 6.52 13.87
CA MET A 464 -9.08 6.39 13.86
C MET A 464 -9.51 5.00 14.31
N LEU A 465 -8.90 3.95 13.76
CA LEU A 465 -9.17 2.57 14.13
C LEU A 465 -8.86 2.32 15.61
N ALA A 466 -7.71 2.81 16.08
CA ALA A 466 -7.32 2.63 17.48
C ALA A 466 -8.30 3.33 18.43
N PHE A 467 -8.66 4.59 18.19
CA PHE A 467 -9.64 5.30 19.01
C PHE A 467 -11.02 4.65 18.98
N HIS A 468 -11.44 4.18 17.79
CA HIS A 468 -12.71 3.46 17.66
C HIS A 468 -12.71 2.17 18.50
N ARG A 469 -11.62 1.39 18.46
CA ARG A 469 -11.50 0.14 19.23
C ARG A 469 -11.41 0.36 20.74
N LEU A 470 -10.95 1.53 21.14
CA LEU A 470 -10.96 1.92 22.56
C LEU A 470 -12.31 2.43 23.04
N GLY A 471 -13.29 2.62 22.14
CA GLY A 471 -14.59 3.21 22.44
C GLY A 471 -14.57 4.73 22.59
N GLU A 472 -13.47 5.38 22.18
CA GLU A 472 -13.29 6.83 22.27
C GLU A 472 -13.81 7.58 21.03
N LEU A 473 -14.09 6.86 19.93
CA LEU A 473 -14.57 7.40 18.66
C LEU A 473 -15.65 6.50 18.06
N GLY A 474 -16.83 7.05 17.83
CA GLY A 474 -17.91 6.38 17.13
C GLY A 474 -17.71 6.39 15.61
N LEU A 475 -18.39 5.49 14.88
CA LEU A 475 -18.34 5.50 13.41
C LEU A 475 -18.90 6.80 12.82
N ASP A 476 -19.90 7.40 13.46
CA ASP A 476 -20.53 8.66 13.03
C ASP A 476 -19.59 9.87 13.20
N ASP A 477 -18.55 9.74 14.06
CA ASP A 477 -17.58 10.80 14.33
C ASP A 477 -16.42 10.80 13.35
N PHE A 478 -16.25 9.73 12.57
CA PHE A 478 -15.09 9.59 11.63
C PHE A 478 -15.01 10.74 10.62
N ASP A 479 -16.15 11.25 10.19
CA ASP A 479 -16.21 12.32 9.21
C ASP A 479 -15.57 13.63 9.69
N ALA A 480 -15.61 13.91 11.00
CA ALA A 480 -14.98 15.07 11.58
C ALA A 480 -13.44 15.02 11.51
N TRP A 481 -12.88 13.84 11.31
CA TRP A 481 -11.43 13.63 11.14
C TRP A 481 -10.95 13.86 9.72
N LEU A 482 -11.87 13.89 8.73
CA LEU A 482 -11.53 14.15 7.34
C LEU A 482 -11.25 15.65 7.14
N ARG A 483 -9.98 15.99 7.14
CA ARG A 483 -9.51 17.37 6.95
C ARG A 483 -8.90 17.52 5.57
N PHE A 484 -9.32 18.55 4.85
CA PHE A 484 -8.84 18.86 3.51
C PHE A 484 -8.07 20.18 3.52
N GLN A 485 -6.96 20.21 2.78
CA GLN A 485 -6.16 21.41 2.58
C GLN A 485 -6.68 22.21 1.38
N HIS A 486 -6.97 21.52 0.28
CA HIS A 486 -7.49 22.09 -0.96
C HIS A 486 -8.52 21.16 -1.61
N THR A 487 -9.39 21.75 -2.43
CA THR A 487 -10.24 21.04 -3.38
C THR A 487 -9.92 21.58 -4.77
N CYS A 488 -9.55 20.70 -5.68
CA CYS A 488 -9.26 21.00 -7.08
C CYS A 488 -10.44 20.51 -7.91
N GLU A 489 -11.18 21.47 -8.52
CA GLU A 489 -12.18 21.16 -9.52
C GLU A 489 -11.49 21.01 -10.89
N PRO A 490 -11.99 20.14 -11.78
CA PRO A 490 -11.49 20.04 -13.14
C PRO A 490 -11.67 21.34 -13.92
N HIS A 491 -10.63 21.77 -14.64
CA HIS A 491 -10.73 22.93 -15.53
C HIS A 491 -11.45 22.55 -16.84
N PRO A 492 -12.62 23.15 -17.15
CA PRO A 492 -13.37 22.81 -18.35
C PRO A 492 -12.58 22.97 -19.65
N GLU A 493 -11.69 23.96 -19.72
CA GLU A 493 -10.82 24.24 -20.86
C GLU A 493 -9.77 23.14 -21.12
N HIS A 494 -9.42 22.35 -20.11
CA HIS A 494 -8.46 21.24 -20.24
C HIS A 494 -9.12 19.92 -20.67
N ARG A 495 -10.44 19.81 -20.57
CA ARG A 495 -11.19 18.56 -20.81
C ARG A 495 -10.91 17.95 -22.19
N ALA A 496 -10.93 18.78 -23.23
CA ALA A 496 -10.76 18.30 -24.60
C ALA A 496 -9.35 17.75 -24.86
N VAL A 497 -8.31 18.45 -24.39
CA VAL A 497 -6.91 18.02 -24.58
C VAL A 497 -6.64 16.72 -23.81
N TYR A 498 -7.10 16.61 -22.56
CA TYR A 498 -6.87 15.41 -21.77
C TYR A 498 -7.72 14.21 -22.23
N ALA A 499 -8.93 14.43 -22.75
CA ALA A 499 -9.71 13.36 -23.37
C ALA A 499 -8.97 12.77 -24.58
N ALA A 500 -8.51 13.62 -25.50
CA ALA A 500 -7.79 13.19 -26.69
C ALA A 500 -6.47 12.46 -26.34
N LEU A 501 -5.69 13.00 -25.39
CA LEU A 501 -4.42 12.39 -25.00
C LEU A 501 -4.61 11.07 -24.23
N SER A 502 -5.68 10.94 -23.42
CA SER A 502 -6.03 9.69 -22.77
C SER A 502 -6.33 8.56 -23.77
N GLU A 503 -7.03 8.87 -24.86
CA GLU A 503 -7.24 7.90 -25.94
C GLU A 503 -5.92 7.48 -26.60
N GLN A 504 -5.00 8.43 -26.83
CA GLN A 504 -3.68 8.13 -27.40
C GLN A 504 -2.82 7.31 -26.42
N PHE A 505 -2.93 7.56 -25.12
CA PHE A 505 -2.24 6.78 -24.09
C PHE A 505 -2.66 5.30 -24.14
N VAL A 506 -3.96 5.00 -24.22
CA VAL A 506 -4.47 3.62 -24.36
C VAL A 506 -4.01 3.00 -25.68
N LYS A 507 -4.13 3.73 -26.79
CA LYS A 507 -3.64 3.27 -28.10
C LYS A 507 -2.14 2.99 -28.12
N ALA A 508 -1.34 3.78 -27.40
CA ALA A 508 0.09 3.55 -27.30
C ALA A 508 0.41 2.17 -26.67
N HIS A 509 -0.34 1.75 -25.63
CA HIS A 509 -0.19 0.41 -25.09
C HIS A 509 -0.48 -0.66 -26.14
N GLU A 510 -1.62 -0.58 -26.84
CA GLU A 510 -2.02 -1.55 -27.86
C GLU A 510 -1.00 -1.66 -29.00
N MET A 511 -0.51 -0.51 -29.48
CA MET A 511 0.46 -0.45 -30.59
C MET A 511 1.85 -0.92 -30.20
N LEU A 512 2.31 -0.63 -28.97
CA LEU A 512 3.64 -0.97 -28.49
C LEU A 512 3.71 -2.38 -27.88
N LYS A 513 2.58 -2.98 -27.53
CA LYS A 513 2.52 -4.32 -26.92
C LYS A 513 3.32 -5.37 -27.72
N PRO A 514 3.15 -5.55 -29.03
CA PRO A 514 3.94 -6.54 -29.79
C PRO A 514 5.45 -6.26 -29.74
N PHE A 515 5.84 -4.97 -29.75
CA PHE A 515 7.24 -4.56 -29.66
C PHE A 515 7.84 -4.89 -28.29
N PHE A 516 7.14 -4.59 -27.22
CA PHE A 516 7.61 -4.91 -25.86
C PHE A 516 7.70 -6.41 -25.63
N HIS A 517 6.72 -7.20 -26.09
CA HIS A 517 6.77 -8.67 -26.01
C HIS A 517 7.92 -9.27 -26.82
N ALA A 518 8.32 -8.67 -27.93
CA ALA A 518 9.47 -9.12 -28.69
C ALA A 518 10.81 -8.84 -27.97
N LEU A 519 10.86 -7.82 -27.11
CA LEU A 519 12.07 -7.44 -26.36
C LEU A 519 12.17 -8.08 -24.97
N ASN A 520 11.04 -8.31 -24.32
CA ASN A 520 10.98 -8.61 -22.89
C ASN A 520 10.12 -9.86 -22.57
N GLY A 521 9.50 -10.48 -23.57
CA GLY A 521 8.64 -11.65 -23.42
C GLY A 521 9.36 -12.98 -23.58
#